data_095f87ee76ac415882573a2b11ed34b4
#
_entry.id   095f87ee76ac415882573a2b11ed34b4
#
_cell.length_a   1.000
_cell.length_b   1.000
_cell.length_c   1.000
_cell.angle_alpha   90.00
_cell.angle_beta   90.00
_cell.angle_gamma   90.00
#
_symmetry.space_group_name_H-M   'P 1'
#
loop_
_entity.id
_entity.type
_entity.pdbx_description
1 polymer ?
#
loop_
_entity_poly.entity_id
_entity_poly.type
_entity_poly.pdbx_seq_one_letter_code
_entity_poly.pdbx_strand_id
1 'polypeptide(L)'
;PVTGLGAATGAELNYTITVPAGSGTLTVTTSGGSGDADLYVRAGSAPTDSAYTCRPYRSGNAETCTITAPSGTYYVRLKAYSTFSGVTLRASY
;
A
#
# COMPACT_ATOMS: atom_id res chain seq x y z
N PRO A 1 -10.63 6.82 2.08
CA PRO A 1 -10.08 5.54 2.54
C PRO A 1 -10.91 4.37 2.01
N VAL A 2 -10.25 3.23 1.84
CA VAL A 2 -10.88 1.96 1.48
C VAL A 2 -10.84 1.08 2.72
N THR A 3 -12.00 0.64 3.17
CA THR A 3 -12.15 -0.11 4.42
C THR A 3 -12.58 -1.55 4.17
N GLY A 4 -12.48 -2.39 5.20
CA GLY A 4 -12.97 -3.76 5.14
C GLY A 4 -12.19 -4.68 4.20
N LEU A 5 -10.92 -4.39 3.95
CA LEU A 5 -10.11 -5.17 3.03
C LEU A 5 -9.68 -6.49 3.66
N GLY A 6 -9.69 -7.56 2.87
CA GLY A 6 -9.23 -8.87 3.30
C GLY A 6 -8.73 -9.70 2.15
N ALA A 7 -7.80 -10.62 2.45
CA ALA A 7 -7.27 -11.57 1.49
C ALA A 7 -6.69 -12.79 2.20
N ALA A 8 -6.73 -13.94 1.54
CA ALA A 8 -6.11 -15.17 2.03
C ALA A 8 -4.59 -15.13 1.80
N THR A 9 -3.85 -15.87 2.60
CA THR A 9 -2.39 -15.98 2.48
C THR A 9 -1.95 -16.17 1.03
N GLY A 10 -1.03 -15.33 0.57
CA GLY A 10 -0.51 -15.32 -0.79
C GLY A 10 -1.32 -14.53 -1.80
N ALA A 11 -2.55 -14.12 -1.46
CA ALA A 11 -3.37 -13.30 -2.34
C ALA A 11 -2.97 -11.83 -2.28
N GLU A 12 -3.35 -11.06 -3.31
CA GLU A 12 -2.99 -9.66 -3.46
C GLU A 12 -4.21 -8.80 -3.79
N LEU A 13 -4.21 -7.58 -3.27
CA LEU A 13 -5.15 -6.53 -3.65
C LEU A 13 -4.36 -5.39 -4.28
N ASN A 14 -4.79 -4.92 -5.45
CA ASN A 14 -4.07 -3.90 -6.22
C ASN A 14 -4.90 -2.65 -6.42
N TYR A 15 -4.27 -1.49 -6.21
CA TYR A 15 -4.89 -0.17 -6.37
C TYR A 15 -3.94 0.77 -7.08
N THR A 16 -4.47 1.85 -7.65
CA THR A 16 -3.68 2.91 -8.24
C THR A 16 -4.12 4.27 -7.71
N ILE A 17 -3.16 5.21 -7.65
CA ILE A 17 -3.45 6.61 -7.36
C ILE A 17 -2.63 7.49 -8.28
N THR A 18 -3.27 8.50 -8.90
CA THR A 18 -2.58 9.48 -9.72
C THR A 18 -2.37 10.74 -8.91
N VAL A 19 -1.11 11.16 -8.78
CA VAL A 19 -0.71 12.31 -7.96
C VAL A 19 -0.26 13.44 -8.88
N PRO A 20 -0.89 14.64 -8.81
CA PRO A 20 -0.48 15.76 -9.63
C PRO A 20 0.91 16.26 -9.24
N ALA A 21 1.63 16.79 -10.23
CA ALA A 21 2.91 17.45 -10.00
C ALA A 21 2.72 18.64 -9.05
N GLY A 22 3.70 18.88 -8.18
CA GLY A 22 3.62 19.96 -7.18
C GLY A 22 3.02 19.53 -5.85
N SER A 23 2.60 18.27 -5.71
CA SER A 23 2.19 17.72 -4.42
C SER A 23 3.40 17.61 -3.49
N GLY A 24 3.20 17.86 -2.19
CA GLY A 24 4.29 17.89 -1.24
C GLY A 24 4.81 16.51 -0.87
N THR A 25 3.93 15.63 -0.43
CA THR A 25 4.29 14.27 0.03
C THR A 25 3.11 13.35 -0.19
N LEU A 26 3.37 12.19 -0.80
CA LEU A 26 2.39 11.10 -0.86
C LEU A 26 2.60 10.20 0.37
N THR A 27 1.55 10.02 1.15
CA THR A 27 1.55 9.10 2.28
C THR A 27 0.51 8.02 2.04
N VAL A 28 0.95 6.76 2.05
CA VAL A 28 0.08 5.59 1.90
C VAL A 28 0.17 4.80 3.19
N THR A 29 -0.97 4.55 3.82
CA THR A 29 -1.02 3.84 5.11
C THR A 29 -2.00 2.69 5.06
N THR A 30 -1.69 1.67 5.83
CA THR A 30 -2.63 0.59 6.17
C THR A 30 -2.77 0.51 7.67
N SER A 31 -3.95 0.15 8.14
CA SER A 31 -4.22 0.05 9.58
C SER A 31 -5.42 -0.85 9.86
N GLY A 32 -5.53 -1.27 11.11
CA GLY A 32 -6.68 -2.01 11.63
C GLY A 32 -6.72 -3.46 11.20
N GLY A 33 -7.80 -4.13 11.54
CA GLY A 33 -8.05 -5.51 11.18
C GLY A 33 -7.15 -6.51 11.90
N SER A 34 -7.10 -7.71 11.35
CA SER A 34 -6.30 -8.82 11.87
C SER A 34 -5.49 -9.47 10.76
N GLY A 35 -4.46 -10.24 11.13
CA GLY A 35 -3.57 -10.91 10.19
C GLY A 35 -2.34 -10.08 9.84
N ASP A 36 -1.78 -10.29 8.66
CA ASP A 36 -0.57 -9.59 8.21
C ASP A 36 -0.67 -9.23 6.73
N ALA A 37 -0.97 -7.96 6.46
CA ALA A 37 -1.01 -7.39 5.12
C ALA A 37 0.25 -6.58 4.87
N ASP A 38 1.05 -6.98 3.88
CA ASP A 38 2.26 -6.26 3.48
C ASP A 38 1.92 -5.20 2.44
N LEU A 39 2.40 -3.98 2.67
CA LEU A 39 2.19 -2.85 1.78
C LEU A 39 3.38 -2.71 0.81
N TYR A 40 3.08 -2.61 -0.49
CA TYR A 40 4.05 -2.30 -1.52
C TYR A 40 3.54 -1.12 -2.32
N VAL A 41 4.41 -0.14 -2.60
CA VAL A 41 4.09 1.00 -3.46
C VAL A 41 5.17 1.14 -4.52
N ARG A 42 4.80 1.32 -5.78
CA ARG A 42 5.73 1.53 -6.87
C ARG A 42 5.25 2.64 -7.80
N ALA A 43 6.19 3.49 -8.22
CA ALA A 43 5.92 4.53 -9.20
C ALA A 43 5.92 3.94 -10.61
N GLY A 44 4.89 4.25 -11.39
CA GLY A 44 4.85 3.99 -12.83
C GLY A 44 4.47 2.59 -13.27
N SER A 45 4.53 1.59 -12.39
CA SER A 45 4.12 0.22 -12.71
C SER A 45 3.81 -0.56 -11.44
N ALA A 46 3.20 -1.74 -11.60
CA ALA A 46 2.81 -2.57 -10.45
C ALA A 46 4.04 -3.08 -9.69
N PRO A 47 4.02 -3.04 -8.36
CA PRO A 47 5.11 -3.59 -7.56
C PRO A 47 5.14 -5.11 -7.66
N THR A 48 6.35 -5.67 -7.53
CA THR A 48 6.57 -7.10 -7.37
C THR A 48 7.22 -7.37 -6.01
N ASP A 49 7.47 -8.63 -5.69
CA ASP A 49 8.12 -8.98 -4.43
C ASP A 49 9.53 -8.38 -4.31
N SER A 50 10.16 -8.05 -5.42
CA SER A 50 11.53 -7.51 -5.48
C SER A 50 11.64 -6.14 -6.13
N ALA A 51 10.59 -5.63 -6.78
CA ALA A 51 10.60 -4.34 -7.45
C ALA A 51 9.50 -3.43 -6.89
N TYR A 52 9.90 -2.42 -6.12
CA TYR A 52 8.99 -1.49 -5.45
C TYR A 52 9.72 -0.19 -5.15
N THR A 53 8.96 0.88 -4.97
CA THR A 53 9.49 2.18 -4.53
C THR A 53 9.53 2.24 -3.00
N CYS A 54 8.53 1.68 -2.36
CA CYS A 54 8.44 1.64 -0.90
C CYS A 54 7.82 0.32 -0.47
N ARG A 55 8.45 -0.33 0.52
CA ARG A 55 7.92 -1.53 1.16
C ARG A 55 8.29 -1.53 2.64
N PRO A 56 7.36 -1.19 3.55
CA PRO A 56 7.62 -1.33 4.98
C PRO A 56 7.78 -2.79 5.38
N TYR A 57 8.76 -3.07 6.24
CA TYR A 57 9.00 -4.40 6.78
C TYR A 57 8.51 -4.47 8.22
N ARG A 58 7.18 -4.54 8.38
CA ARG A 58 6.57 -4.60 9.72
C ARG A 58 5.61 -5.77 9.80
N SER A 59 5.56 -6.39 10.96
CA SER A 59 4.53 -7.39 11.27
C SER A 59 3.19 -6.69 11.49
N GLY A 60 2.09 -7.35 11.08
CA GLY A 60 0.74 -6.83 11.24
C GLY A 60 0.32 -5.91 10.09
N ASN A 61 -0.76 -5.16 10.30
CA ASN A 61 -1.42 -4.40 9.25
C ASN A 61 -1.10 -2.90 9.29
N ALA A 62 -0.42 -2.40 10.30
CA ALA A 62 -0.12 -0.98 10.44
C ALA A 62 1.19 -0.65 9.75
N GLU A 63 1.11 -0.14 8.51
CA GLU A 63 2.26 0.18 7.68
C GLU A 63 2.11 1.55 7.04
N THR A 64 3.24 2.21 6.79
CA THR A 64 3.26 3.56 6.20
C THR A 64 4.34 3.66 5.14
N CYS A 65 3.97 4.13 3.94
CA CYS A 65 4.90 4.54 2.89
C CYS A 65 4.82 6.04 2.70
N THR A 66 5.97 6.70 2.68
CA THR A 66 6.07 8.14 2.46
C THR A 66 6.97 8.42 1.26
N ILE A 67 6.47 9.17 0.27
CA ILE A 67 7.19 9.50 -0.96
C ILE A 67 7.23 11.02 -1.09
N THR A 68 8.44 11.58 -1.15
CA THR A 68 8.66 13.02 -1.26
C THR A 68 8.53 13.48 -2.71
N ALA A 69 7.88 14.62 -2.92
CA ALA A 69 7.69 15.24 -4.25
C ALA A 69 7.12 14.25 -5.30
N PRO A 70 6.01 13.56 -4.98
CA PRO A 70 5.46 12.57 -5.89
C PRO A 70 4.82 13.22 -7.11
N SER A 71 4.83 12.51 -8.24
CA SER A 71 4.06 12.87 -9.42
C SER A 71 3.80 11.64 -10.28
N GLY A 72 2.65 11.63 -10.98
CA GLY A 72 2.28 10.53 -11.85
C GLY A 72 1.49 9.44 -11.13
N THR A 73 1.41 8.28 -11.76
CA THR A 73 0.62 7.16 -11.25
C THR A 73 1.47 6.27 -10.34
N TYR A 74 0.95 6.00 -9.16
CA TYR A 74 1.54 5.08 -8.19
C TYR A 74 0.65 3.85 -8.06
N TYR A 75 1.29 2.68 -8.03
CA TYR A 75 0.62 1.40 -7.89
C TYR A 75 0.81 0.90 -6.46
N VAL A 76 -0.29 0.54 -5.82
CA VAL A 76 -0.31 0.07 -4.43
C VAL A 76 -0.74 -1.38 -4.41
N ARG A 77 0.02 -2.22 -3.73
CA ARG A 77 -0.31 -3.63 -3.55
C ARG A 77 -0.35 -3.98 -2.07
N LEU A 78 -1.43 -4.63 -1.66
CA LEU A 78 -1.51 -5.31 -0.37
C LEU A 78 -1.37 -6.80 -0.62
N LYS A 79 -0.31 -7.40 -0.09
CA LYS A 79 -0.08 -8.84 -0.20
C LYS A 79 -0.28 -9.49 1.17
N ALA A 80 -1.05 -10.57 1.20
CA ALA A 80 -1.29 -11.30 2.43
C ALA A 80 -0.08 -12.18 2.76
N TYR A 81 0.78 -11.71 3.63
CA TYR A 81 1.81 -12.56 4.24
C TYR A 81 1.14 -13.68 5.05
N SER A 82 0.07 -13.34 5.75
CA SER A 82 -0.92 -14.27 6.28
C SER A 82 -2.30 -13.70 6.05
N THR A 83 -3.34 -14.54 6.08
CA THR A 83 -4.73 -14.10 5.88
C THR A 83 -5.04 -12.89 6.76
N PHE A 84 -5.57 -11.82 6.14
CA PHE A 84 -5.96 -10.62 6.87
C PHE A 84 -7.40 -10.22 6.55
N SER A 85 -8.00 -9.45 7.44
CA SER A 85 -9.36 -8.93 7.26
C SER A 85 -9.54 -7.63 8.03
N GLY A 86 -10.50 -6.81 7.60
CA GLY A 86 -10.83 -5.56 8.27
C GLY A 86 -9.77 -4.47 8.15
N VAL A 87 -8.91 -4.53 7.13
CA VAL A 87 -7.83 -3.55 6.93
C VAL A 87 -8.34 -2.31 6.22
N THR A 88 -7.85 -1.15 6.63
CA THR A 88 -8.12 0.13 5.99
C THR A 88 -6.87 0.58 5.23
N LEU A 89 -7.05 0.93 3.96
CA LEU A 89 -6.01 1.53 3.10
C LEU A 89 -6.33 3.01 2.90
N ARG A 90 -5.34 3.86 3.13
CA ARG A 90 -5.48 5.31 2.95
C ARG A 90 -4.28 5.88 2.19
N ALA A 91 -4.55 6.77 1.24
CA ALA A 91 -3.52 7.52 0.54
C ALA A 91 -3.89 9.00 0.58
N SER A 92 -2.90 9.85 0.83
CA SER A 92 -3.08 11.31 0.86
C SER A 92 -1.85 12.01 0.27
N TYR A 93 -2.08 13.17 -0.34
CA TYR A 93 -1.01 13.97 -0.93
C TYR A 93 -1.31 15.48 -0.86
#